data_aacb13d1b2b60037c19604a3c7510896
#
_entry.id   aacb13d1b2b60037c19604a3c7510896
#
_cell.length_a   1.000
_cell.length_b   1.000
_cell.length_c   1.000
_cell.angle_alpha   90.00
_cell.angle_beta   90.00
_cell.angle_gamma   90.00
#
_symmetry.space_group_name_H-M   'P 1'
#
loop_
_entity.id
_entity.type
_entity.pdbx_description
1 polymer ?
#
loop_
_entity_poly.entity_id
_entity_poly.type
_entity_poly.pdbx_seq_one_letter_code
_entity_poly.pdbx_strand_id
1 'polypeptide(L)'
;MYKRQAVEIALALWREFGYDISDDAIEQGLSSAHMPARIEVMRRHPLLLLDGCHNPDGARVLAETLTKAEYEENLVGVMGMLADKDYKAMLSDLAPCFAKVFTVTPACPRALSAEALQKEARFHLDAEAAASVPEALHKALNYCEENNLAGVVVCGSLYLAAEARPLMLKEAEN
;
A
#
# COMPACT_ATOMS: atom_id res chain seq x y z
N MET A 1 -7.25 -4.71 14.41
CA MET A 1 -8.09 -5.21 15.54
C MET A 1 -9.05 -6.30 15.07
N TYR A 2 -9.92 -6.06 14.09
CA TYR A 2 -10.94 -7.05 13.65
C TYR A 2 -10.42 -8.39 13.12
N LYS A 3 -9.25 -8.42 12.44
CA LYS A 3 -8.69 -9.67 11.87
C LYS A 3 -8.29 -10.67 12.95
N ARG A 4 -7.68 -10.21 14.05
CA ARG A 4 -7.32 -11.05 15.18
C ARG A 4 -8.58 -11.64 15.84
N GLN A 5 -9.59 -10.81 16.06
CA GLN A 5 -10.88 -11.26 16.60
C GLN A 5 -11.57 -12.30 15.70
N ALA A 6 -11.54 -12.12 14.37
CA ALA A 6 -12.09 -13.09 13.42
C ALA A 6 -11.37 -14.44 13.49
N VAL A 7 -10.04 -14.43 13.62
CA VAL A 7 -9.25 -15.67 13.82
C VAL A 7 -9.59 -16.32 15.15
N GLU A 8 -9.65 -15.55 16.25
CA GLU A 8 -10.02 -16.05 17.58
C GLU A 8 -11.42 -16.69 17.60
N ILE A 9 -12.40 -16.06 16.94
CA ILE A 9 -13.76 -16.60 16.81
C ILE A 9 -13.75 -17.88 15.96
N ALA A 10 -13.05 -17.90 14.82
CA ALA A 10 -12.95 -19.08 13.98
C ALA A 10 -12.33 -20.25 14.75
N LEU A 11 -11.25 -20.02 15.51
CA LEU A 11 -10.61 -21.05 16.33
C LEU A 11 -11.53 -21.56 17.45
N ALA A 12 -12.30 -20.67 18.09
CA ALA A 12 -13.28 -21.07 19.10
C ALA A 12 -14.36 -21.98 18.51
N LEU A 13 -14.90 -21.62 17.34
CA LEU A 13 -15.89 -22.44 16.64
C LEU A 13 -15.32 -23.82 16.24
N TRP A 14 -14.10 -23.88 15.70
CA TRP A 14 -13.49 -25.16 15.33
C TRP A 14 -13.30 -26.07 16.54
N ARG A 15 -12.92 -25.52 17.70
CA ARG A 15 -12.81 -26.28 18.96
C ARG A 15 -14.14 -26.84 19.40
N GLU A 16 -15.25 -26.09 19.24
CA GLU A 16 -16.61 -26.60 19.53
C GLU A 16 -17.02 -27.78 18.64
N PHE A 17 -16.51 -27.81 17.38
CA PHE A 17 -16.70 -28.92 16.46
C PHE A 17 -15.75 -30.12 16.72
N GLY A 18 -14.95 -30.07 17.76
CA GLY A 18 -14.05 -31.16 18.16
C GLY A 18 -12.71 -31.18 17.42
N TYR A 19 -12.37 -30.09 16.73
CA TYR A 19 -11.05 -29.95 16.12
C TYR A 19 -10.10 -29.32 17.13
N ASP A 20 -9.03 -30.05 17.46
CA ASP A 20 -7.93 -29.52 18.28
C ASP A 20 -6.86 -28.96 17.34
N ILE A 21 -6.70 -27.62 17.34
CA ILE A 21 -5.70 -26.91 16.54
C ILE A 21 -4.63 -26.44 17.50
N SER A 22 -3.43 -26.97 17.36
CA SER A 22 -2.29 -26.58 18.20
C SER A 22 -1.86 -25.13 17.95
N ASP A 23 -1.29 -24.50 18.96
CA ASP A 23 -0.75 -23.13 18.85
C ASP A 23 0.34 -23.04 17.78
N ASP A 24 1.17 -24.07 17.63
CA ASP A 24 2.17 -24.18 16.57
C ASP A 24 1.53 -24.17 15.17
N ALA A 25 0.42 -24.88 14.97
CA ALA A 25 -0.30 -24.89 13.70
C ALA A 25 -0.91 -23.51 13.37
N ILE A 26 -1.38 -22.81 14.41
CA ILE A 26 -1.90 -21.43 14.29
C ILE A 26 -0.76 -20.49 13.90
N GLU A 27 0.37 -20.56 14.58
CA GLU A 27 1.54 -19.73 14.29
C GLU A 27 2.08 -19.97 12.89
N GLN A 28 2.23 -21.24 12.47
CA GLN A 28 2.62 -21.59 11.12
C GLN A 28 1.63 -21.11 10.07
N GLY A 29 0.33 -21.30 10.30
CA GLY A 29 -0.72 -20.83 9.40
C GLY A 29 -0.74 -19.31 9.25
N LEU A 30 -0.59 -18.57 10.34
CA LEU A 30 -0.55 -17.09 10.31
C LEU A 30 0.73 -16.57 9.68
N SER A 31 1.89 -17.18 9.95
CA SER A 31 3.18 -16.76 9.39
C SER A 31 3.30 -17.05 7.90
N SER A 32 2.66 -18.13 7.42
CA SER A 32 2.64 -18.50 6.00
C SER A 32 1.50 -17.84 5.21
N ALA A 33 0.52 -17.21 5.89
CA ALA A 33 -0.60 -16.58 5.24
C ALA A 33 -0.17 -15.36 4.43
N HIS A 34 -0.16 -15.50 3.11
CA HIS A 34 0.12 -14.41 2.19
C HIS A 34 -1.19 -13.79 1.70
N MET A 35 -1.33 -12.47 1.90
CA MET A 35 -2.47 -11.71 1.41
C MET A 35 -1.95 -10.63 0.45
N PRO A 36 -2.17 -10.76 -0.86
CA PRO A 36 -1.75 -9.76 -1.83
C PRO A 36 -2.25 -8.36 -1.47
N ALA A 37 -1.41 -7.35 -1.74
CA ALA A 37 -1.69 -5.95 -1.46
C ALA A 37 -2.04 -5.68 0.03
N ARG A 38 -1.37 -6.36 0.95
CA ARG A 38 -1.42 -6.08 2.40
C ARG A 38 0.00 -6.03 2.95
N ILE A 39 0.63 -4.84 2.91
CA ILE A 39 2.05 -4.66 3.25
C ILE A 39 2.89 -5.70 2.48
N GLU A 40 2.59 -5.87 1.19
CA GLU A 40 3.24 -6.86 0.34
C GLU A 40 4.61 -6.33 -0.10
N VAL A 41 5.68 -6.82 0.53
CA VAL A 41 7.06 -6.48 0.17
C VAL A 41 7.51 -7.39 -0.97
N MET A 42 7.72 -6.82 -2.14
CA MET A 42 8.17 -7.55 -3.34
C MET A 42 9.69 -7.51 -3.49
N ARG A 43 10.32 -6.43 -3.07
CA ARG A 43 11.78 -6.26 -3.02
C ARG A 43 12.16 -5.46 -1.78
N ARG A 44 13.28 -5.79 -1.14
CA ARG A 44 13.70 -5.14 0.11
C ARG A 44 14.68 -3.99 -0.10
N HIS A 45 15.51 -4.06 -1.15
CA HIS A 45 16.56 -3.07 -1.39
C HIS A 45 16.73 -2.82 -2.91
N PRO A 46 16.38 -1.60 -3.40
CA PRO A 46 15.52 -0.62 -2.74
C PRO A 46 14.13 -1.22 -2.46
N LEU A 47 13.43 -0.72 -1.44
CA LEU A 47 12.12 -1.23 -1.07
C LEU A 47 11.13 -1.11 -2.23
N LEU A 48 10.41 -2.19 -2.50
CA LEU A 48 9.24 -2.17 -3.40
C LEU A 48 8.07 -2.79 -2.66
N LEU A 49 7.11 -1.95 -2.24
CA LEU A 49 5.99 -2.33 -1.38
C LEU A 49 4.66 -2.00 -2.02
N LEU A 50 3.71 -2.92 -1.92
CA LEU A 50 2.34 -2.76 -2.38
C LEU A 50 1.36 -2.87 -1.22
N ASP A 51 0.48 -1.88 -1.08
CA ASP A 51 -0.62 -1.92 -0.12
C ASP A 51 -1.94 -1.42 -0.71
N GLY A 52 -3.01 -2.15 -0.49
CA GLY A 52 -4.36 -1.84 -0.97
C GLY A 52 -5.19 -1.02 0.03
N CYS A 53 -4.59 -0.17 0.86
CA CYS A 53 -5.33 0.73 1.73
C CYS A 53 -6.26 1.62 0.90
N HIS A 54 -7.50 1.78 1.34
CA HIS A 54 -8.54 2.47 0.58
C HIS A 54 -9.52 3.26 1.47
N ASN A 55 -9.14 3.46 2.73
CA ASN A 55 -9.85 4.26 3.71
C ASN A 55 -8.85 4.83 4.74
N PRO A 56 -9.23 5.83 5.55
CA PRO A 56 -8.34 6.47 6.51
C PRO A 56 -7.69 5.50 7.51
N ASP A 57 -8.44 4.52 8.03
CA ASP A 57 -7.88 3.54 8.96
C ASP A 57 -6.77 2.70 8.33
N GLY A 58 -6.94 2.28 7.06
CA GLY A 58 -5.92 1.57 6.31
C GLY A 58 -4.69 2.43 6.02
N ALA A 59 -4.90 3.69 5.64
CA ALA A 59 -3.84 4.66 5.39
C ALA A 59 -3.00 4.91 6.65
N ARG A 60 -3.66 5.13 7.79
CA ARG A 60 -2.99 5.29 9.09
C ARG A 60 -2.15 4.08 9.47
N VAL A 61 -2.68 2.85 9.31
CA VAL A 61 -1.94 1.62 9.62
C VAL A 61 -0.72 1.47 8.71
N LEU A 62 -0.84 1.81 7.42
CA LEU A 62 0.31 1.81 6.50
C LEU A 62 1.34 2.84 6.94
N ALA A 63 0.95 4.09 7.20
CA ALA A 63 1.83 5.15 7.67
C ALA A 63 2.56 4.76 8.96
N GLU A 64 1.85 4.27 9.97
CA GLU A 64 2.46 3.79 11.22
C GLU A 64 3.46 2.64 11.00
N THR A 65 3.19 1.78 10.02
CA THR A 65 4.08 0.66 9.68
C THR A 65 5.37 1.16 9.03
N LEU A 66 5.25 2.12 8.10
CA LEU A 66 6.40 2.74 7.44
C LEU A 66 7.25 3.56 8.42
N THR A 67 6.62 4.35 9.29
CA THR A 67 7.30 5.10 10.34
C THR A 67 8.05 4.19 11.31
N LYS A 68 7.43 3.10 11.79
CA LYS A 68 8.10 2.12 12.66
C LYS A 68 9.28 1.41 11.99
N ALA A 69 9.29 1.35 10.68
CA ALA A 69 10.40 0.82 9.89
C ALA A 69 11.44 1.88 9.50
N GLU A 70 11.33 3.11 10.06
CA GLU A 70 12.26 4.23 9.87
C GLU A 70 12.37 4.72 8.41
N TYR A 71 11.24 4.69 7.68
CA TYR A 71 11.16 5.14 6.27
C TYR A 71 10.58 6.56 6.09
N GLU A 72 10.51 7.39 7.13
CA GLU A 72 9.95 8.74 7.06
C GLU A 72 10.69 9.61 6.02
N GLU A 73 9.92 10.30 5.16
CA GLU A 73 10.42 11.18 4.09
C GLU A 73 11.46 10.57 3.14
N ASN A 74 11.62 9.25 3.19
CA ASN A 74 12.64 8.54 2.42
C ASN A 74 12.06 7.57 1.38
N LEU A 75 10.77 7.71 1.07
CA LEU A 75 10.07 6.87 0.09
C LEU A 75 9.46 7.71 -1.02
N VAL A 76 9.21 7.06 -2.14
CA VAL A 76 8.41 7.61 -3.24
C VAL A 76 7.06 6.88 -3.29
N GLY A 77 5.97 7.65 -3.35
CA GLY A 77 4.62 7.09 -3.46
C GLY A 77 4.14 7.00 -4.91
N VAL A 78 3.45 5.90 -5.26
CA VAL A 78 2.53 5.85 -6.41
C VAL A 78 1.13 5.71 -5.85
N MET A 79 0.27 6.71 -6.05
CA MET A 79 -1.03 6.79 -5.41
C MET A 79 -2.18 6.92 -6.40
N GLY A 80 -3.23 6.12 -6.17
CA GLY A 80 -4.49 6.23 -6.90
C GLY A 80 -5.67 5.89 -6.01
N MET A 81 -6.59 6.83 -5.86
CA MET A 81 -7.68 6.78 -4.89
C MET A 81 -9.05 6.86 -5.56
N LEU A 82 -10.10 6.55 -4.82
CA LEU A 82 -11.48 6.65 -5.30
C LEU A 82 -12.12 7.94 -4.79
N ALA A 83 -12.93 8.57 -5.63
CA ALA A 83 -13.57 9.86 -5.34
C ALA A 83 -14.62 9.78 -4.21
N ASP A 84 -15.19 8.59 -3.98
CA ASP A 84 -16.17 8.32 -2.92
C ASP A 84 -15.55 7.98 -1.55
N LYS A 85 -14.22 8.06 -1.43
CA LYS A 85 -13.49 7.84 -0.18
C LYS A 85 -12.98 9.15 0.41
N ASP A 86 -12.68 9.13 1.69
CA ASP A 86 -12.03 10.26 2.35
C ASP A 86 -10.52 10.28 2.02
N TYR A 87 -10.25 10.56 0.73
CA TYR A 87 -8.88 10.62 0.21
C TYR A 87 -8.06 11.75 0.84
N LYS A 88 -8.71 12.80 1.37
CA LYS A 88 -8.01 13.91 2.05
C LYS A 88 -7.41 13.44 3.37
N ALA A 89 -8.20 12.76 4.20
CA ALA A 89 -7.68 12.16 5.43
C ALA A 89 -6.59 11.12 5.14
N MET A 90 -6.76 10.29 4.10
CA MET A 90 -5.73 9.33 3.68
C MET A 90 -4.43 10.01 3.28
N LEU A 91 -4.49 11.10 2.50
CA LEU A 91 -3.29 11.87 2.11
C LEU A 91 -2.61 12.50 3.32
N SER A 92 -3.37 13.07 4.25
CA SER A 92 -2.83 13.68 5.47
C SER A 92 -2.03 12.66 6.30
N ASP A 93 -2.53 11.42 6.42
CA ASP A 93 -1.85 10.35 7.17
C ASP A 93 -0.60 9.82 6.44
N LEU A 94 -0.65 9.71 5.10
CA LEU A 94 0.40 9.09 4.29
C LEU A 94 1.51 10.07 3.88
N ALA A 95 1.21 11.35 3.71
CA ALA A 95 2.16 12.34 3.19
C ALA A 95 3.50 12.39 3.95
N PRO A 96 3.55 12.28 5.29
CA PRO A 96 4.81 12.31 6.02
C PRO A 96 5.78 11.16 5.70
N CYS A 97 5.29 10.10 5.05
CA CYS A 97 6.14 8.96 4.67
C CYS A 97 6.92 9.18 3.37
N PHE A 98 6.55 10.19 2.57
CA PHE A 98 7.02 10.32 1.19
C PHE A 98 7.74 11.65 0.92
N ALA A 99 8.88 11.55 0.24
CA ALA A 99 9.56 12.71 -0.34
C ALA A 99 8.80 13.26 -1.56
N LYS A 100 8.18 12.37 -2.35
CA LYS A 100 7.39 12.71 -3.54
C LYS A 100 6.34 11.65 -3.81
N VAL A 101 5.22 12.04 -4.44
CA VAL A 101 4.21 11.11 -4.93
C VAL A 101 3.91 11.31 -6.42
N PHE A 102 3.73 10.20 -7.14
CA PHE A 102 3.16 10.16 -8.48
C PHE A 102 1.72 9.70 -8.38
N THR A 103 0.79 10.53 -8.84
CA THR A 103 -0.65 10.25 -8.76
C THR A 103 -1.14 9.67 -10.07
N VAL A 104 -2.05 8.69 -10.00
CA VAL A 104 -2.63 8.02 -11.18
C VAL A 104 -4.14 7.88 -11.02
N THR A 105 -4.83 7.70 -12.15
CA THR A 105 -6.25 7.36 -12.18
C THR A 105 -6.38 5.84 -12.30
N PRO A 106 -6.80 5.09 -11.24
CA PRO A 106 -7.03 3.66 -11.32
C PRO A 106 -8.13 3.31 -12.33
N ALA A 107 -8.07 2.13 -12.97
CA ALA A 107 -9.10 1.65 -13.90
C ALA A 107 -10.39 1.28 -13.15
N CYS A 108 -11.11 2.28 -12.70
CA CYS A 108 -12.38 2.16 -11.96
C CYS A 108 -13.29 3.36 -12.26
N PRO A 109 -14.60 3.17 -12.51
CA PRO A 109 -15.54 4.27 -12.77
C PRO A 109 -15.65 5.29 -11.62
N ARG A 110 -15.25 4.91 -10.39
CA ARG A 110 -15.25 5.77 -9.21
C ARG A 110 -13.89 6.37 -8.89
N ALA A 111 -12.92 6.22 -9.79
CA ALA A 111 -11.58 6.74 -9.56
C ALA A 111 -11.56 8.25 -9.48
N LEU A 112 -10.78 8.80 -8.56
CA LEU A 112 -10.38 10.19 -8.59
C LEU A 112 -9.33 10.36 -9.68
N SER A 113 -9.44 11.43 -10.49
CA SER A 113 -8.44 11.65 -11.54
C SER A 113 -7.05 11.94 -10.96
N ALA A 114 -6.01 11.58 -11.70
CA ALA A 114 -4.63 11.83 -11.30
C ALA A 114 -4.38 13.31 -10.97
N GLU A 115 -4.92 14.23 -11.79
CA GLU A 115 -4.77 15.68 -11.61
C GLU A 115 -5.51 16.18 -10.35
N ALA A 116 -6.72 15.65 -10.08
CA ALA A 116 -7.47 16.03 -8.89
C ALA A 116 -6.76 15.54 -7.63
N LEU A 117 -6.22 14.32 -7.65
CA LEU A 117 -5.44 13.76 -6.55
C LEU A 117 -4.12 14.54 -6.36
N GLN A 118 -3.42 14.86 -7.45
CA GLN A 118 -2.21 15.69 -7.43
C GLN A 118 -2.46 17.05 -6.78
N LYS A 119 -3.55 17.73 -7.19
CA LYS A 119 -3.92 19.04 -6.63
C LYS A 119 -4.09 18.99 -5.12
N GLU A 120 -4.72 17.95 -4.60
CA GLU A 120 -4.89 17.77 -3.16
C GLU A 120 -3.54 17.40 -2.49
N ALA A 121 -2.79 16.47 -3.07
CA ALA A 121 -1.50 16.03 -2.54
C ALA A 121 -0.50 17.19 -2.38
N ARG A 122 -0.51 18.16 -3.29
CA ARG A 122 0.37 19.34 -3.27
C ARG A 122 0.16 20.26 -2.05
N PHE A 123 -0.91 20.11 -1.30
CA PHE A 123 -1.04 20.80 -0.01
C PHE A 123 -0.19 20.17 1.10
N HIS A 124 0.33 18.96 0.87
CA HIS A 124 1.06 18.17 1.87
C HIS A 124 2.50 17.90 1.48
N LEU A 125 2.79 17.62 0.18
CA LEU A 125 4.10 17.21 -0.32
C LEU A 125 4.24 17.46 -1.83
N ASP A 126 5.44 17.22 -2.38
CA ASP A 126 5.64 17.27 -3.84
C ASP A 126 4.86 16.16 -4.55
N ALA A 127 4.09 16.53 -5.56
CA ALA A 127 3.22 15.61 -6.27
C ALA A 127 3.16 15.89 -7.78
N GLU A 128 3.18 14.82 -8.58
CA GLU A 128 3.10 14.85 -10.03
C GLU A 128 2.07 13.86 -10.55
N ALA A 129 1.21 14.29 -11.48
CA ALA A 129 0.26 13.39 -12.14
C ALA A 129 0.96 12.61 -13.25
N ALA A 130 0.66 11.33 -13.37
CA ALA A 130 1.10 10.45 -14.44
C ALA A 130 -0.10 9.94 -15.25
N ALA A 131 0.11 9.74 -16.55
CA ALA A 131 -0.95 9.33 -17.46
C ALA A 131 -1.38 7.86 -17.30
N SER A 132 -0.52 7.02 -16.68
CA SER A 132 -0.79 5.61 -16.48
C SER A 132 -0.02 5.02 -15.30
N VAL A 133 -0.46 3.86 -14.81
CA VAL A 133 0.23 3.12 -13.74
C VAL A 133 1.65 2.72 -14.14
N PRO A 134 1.92 2.20 -15.37
CA PRO A 134 3.29 1.94 -15.81
C PRO A 134 4.19 3.18 -15.79
N GLU A 135 3.68 4.31 -16.28
CA GLU A 135 4.43 5.57 -16.28
C GLU A 135 4.75 6.04 -14.86
N ALA A 136 3.77 6.02 -13.96
CA ALA A 136 3.96 6.43 -12.58
C ALA A 136 4.99 5.55 -11.86
N LEU A 137 4.92 4.23 -12.06
CA LEU A 137 5.87 3.29 -11.46
C LEU A 137 7.29 3.54 -12.00
N HIS A 138 7.44 3.72 -13.31
CA HIS A 138 8.74 4.03 -13.92
C HIS A 138 9.33 5.35 -13.39
N LYS A 139 8.51 6.43 -13.34
CA LYS A 139 8.94 7.71 -12.77
C LYS A 139 9.32 7.60 -11.31
N ALA A 140 8.56 6.83 -10.53
CA ALA A 140 8.82 6.64 -9.10
C ALA A 140 10.14 5.88 -8.86
N LEU A 141 10.41 4.84 -9.64
CA LEU A 141 11.66 4.06 -9.55
C LEU A 141 12.87 4.92 -9.94
N ASN A 142 12.79 5.66 -11.05
CA ASN A 142 13.86 6.55 -11.47
C ASN A 142 14.12 7.67 -10.44
N TYR A 143 13.06 8.30 -9.94
CA TYR A 143 13.19 9.34 -8.91
C TYR A 143 13.80 8.80 -7.62
N CYS A 144 13.42 7.59 -7.23
CA CYS A 144 13.98 6.89 -6.08
C CYS A 144 15.50 6.66 -6.24
N GLU A 145 15.94 6.18 -7.41
CA GLU A 145 17.35 5.93 -7.72
C GLU A 145 18.15 7.23 -7.79
N GLU A 146 17.69 8.23 -8.55
CA GLU A 146 18.34 9.53 -8.72
C GLU A 146 18.56 10.29 -7.40
N ASN A 147 17.65 10.11 -6.43
CA ASN A 147 17.70 10.80 -5.14
C ASN A 147 18.17 9.89 -4.00
N ASN A 148 18.61 8.66 -4.30
CA ASN A 148 19.10 7.67 -3.32
C ASN A 148 18.11 7.45 -2.17
N LEU A 149 16.81 7.34 -2.49
CA LEU A 149 15.75 7.09 -1.53
C LEU A 149 15.61 5.60 -1.20
N ALA A 150 14.95 5.27 -0.11
CA ALA A 150 14.86 3.91 0.41
C ALA A 150 13.97 2.98 -0.45
N GLY A 151 13.02 3.52 -1.23
CA GLY A 151 12.19 2.71 -2.09
C GLY A 151 10.90 3.35 -2.57
N VAL A 152 10.06 2.50 -3.19
CA VAL A 152 8.78 2.88 -3.78
C VAL A 152 7.64 2.13 -3.09
N VAL A 153 6.57 2.86 -2.74
CA VAL A 153 5.33 2.29 -2.18
C VAL A 153 4.16 2.63 -3.10
N VAL A 154 3.44 1.60 -3.55
CA VAL A 154 2.21 1.75 -4.32
C VAL A 154 1.02 1.55 -3.39
N CYS A 155 0.12 2.55 -3.28
CA CYS A 155 -1.01 2.50 -2.35
C CYS A 155 -2.18 3.41 -2.74
N GLY A 156 -3.30 3.30 -2.02
CA GLY A 156 -4.46 4.20 -2.12
C GLY A 156 -5.75 3.52 -2.60
N SER A 157 -5.69 2.39 -3.28
CA SER A 157 -6.87 1.57 -3.61
C SER A 157 -6.51 0.15 -4.01
N LEU A 158 -7.47 -0.77 -3.84
CA LEU A 158 -7.34 -2.15 -4.33
C LEU A 158 -7.33 -2.22 -5.87
N TYR A 159 -7.94 -1.24 -6.56
CA TYR A 159 -7.92 -1.18 -8.02
C TYR A 159 -6.52 -0.84 -8.54
N LEU A 160 -5.87 0.18 -7.95
CA LEU A 160 -4.48 0.47 -8.25
C LEU A 160 -3.58 -0.72 -7.93
N ALA A 161 -3.78 -1.35 -6.78
CA ALA A 161 -2.97 -2.50 -6.39
C ALA A 161 -3.09 -3.65 -7.38
N ALA A 162 -4.29 -3.93 -7.91
CA ALA A 162 -4.51 -4.96 -8.91
C ALA A 162 -3.78 -4.66 -10.24
N GLU A 163 -3.76 -3.39 -10.67
CA GLU A 163 -3.06 -2.96 -11.89
C GLU A 163 -1.54 -2.95 -11.71
N ALA A 164 -1.06 -2.46 -10.58
CA ALA A 164 0.38 -2.29 -10.33
C ALA A 164 1.09 -3.61 -10.02
N ARG A 165 0.42 -4.54 -9.32
CA ARG A 165 1.03 -5.78 -8.86
C ARG A 165 1.78 -6.57 -9.93
N PRO A 166 1.19 -6.87 -11.12
CA PRO A 166 1.90 -7.61 -12.16
C PRO A 166 3.10 -6.87 -12.74
N LEU A 167 3.10 -5.53 -12.71
CA LEU A 167 4.24 -4.70 -13.14
C LEU A 167 5.34 -4.76 -12.08
N MET A 168 4.99 -4.59 -10.82
CA MET A 168 5.94 -4.62 -9.70
C MET A 168 6.61 -5.99 -9.53
N LEU A 169 5.92 -7.10 -9.83
CA LEU A 169 6.53 -8.43 -9.82
C LEU A 169 7.65 -8.54 -10.86
N LYS A 170 7.45 -7.99 -12.07
CA LYS A 170 8.49 -7.96 -13.12
C LYS A 170 9.69 -7.11 -12.70
N GLU A 171 9.44 -5.97 -12.05
CA GLU A 171 10.50 -5.09 -11.53
C GLU A 171 11.27 -5.73 -10.35
N ALA A 172 10.65 -6.61 -9.60
CA ALA A 172 11.29 -7.29 -8.48
C ALA A 172 12.24 -8.43 -8.92
N GLU A 173 12.05 -8.96 -10.14
CA GLU A 173 12.88 -10.02 -10.74
C GLU A 173 14.13 -9.46 -11.42
N ASN A 174 14.19 -8.16 -11.71
CA ASN A 174 15.32 -7.46 -12.32
C ASN A 174 16.27 -6.88 -11.25
#